data_44d363cefbd708184b088720424a6f4e
#
_entry.id   44d363cefbd708184b088720424a6f4e
#
_cell.length_a   1.000
_cell.length_b   1.000
_cell.length_c   1.000
_cell.angle_alpha   90.00
_cell.angle_beta   90.00
_cell.angle_gamma   90.00
#
_symmetry.space_group_name_H-M   'P 1'
#
loop_
_entity.id
_entity.type
_entity.pdbx_description
1 polymer ?
#
loop_
_entity_poly.entity_id
_entity_poly.type
_entity_poly.pdbx_seq_one_letter_code
_entity_poly.pdbx_strand_id
1 'polypeptide(L)'
;MNQPMVLPRGLAWLALLGVVALTGCARYTFDGPPSGSFDPSLIKPVAPKPEPFSAYGNHSPYEVWGEQYEVLPTARGYVERGVASWYGTAFHGRNTSSGEPYDMYQLTAAHKHLPLPSYVEVTHLETGESVIVRVNDRGPFKPGRIIDLSWAAAVQLGIDQAGTAPVEVRALSFDEPDPSIRRPAKLPVWVQAGAFSDKTNAEKLRDQLVVADIAPVAFEAPKSPKERVWRVRLGPFSDVNAAISGVAQLLEMGLEQTQYVYP
;
A
#
# COMPACT_ATOMS: atom_id res chain seq x y z
N MET A 1 -80.41 -55.62 -9.51
CA MET A 1 -80.67 -54.46 -8.64
C MET A 1 -79.33 -53.89 -8.29
N ASN A 2 -78.92 -52.90 -9.10
CA ASN A 2 -77.58 -52.28 -8.96
C ASN A 2 -77.72 -50.99 -8.17
N GLN A 3 -77.04 -50.91 -7.05
CA GLN A 3 -76.85 -49.66 -6.34
C GLN A 3 -75.50 -48.98 -6.80
N PRO A 4 -75.52 -47.72 -7.19
CA PRO A 4 -74.25 -47.02 -7.54
C PRO A 4 -73.52 -46.60 -6.29
N MET A 5 -72.22 -46.85 -6.25
CA MET A 5 -71.25 -46.51 -5.28
C MET A 5 -70.99 -44.98 -5.35
N VAL A 6 -71.30 -44.27 -4.27
CA VAL A 6 -71.00 -42.86 -4.15
C VAL A 6 -69.56 -42.70 -3.63
N LEU A 7 -68.69 -42.16 -4.46
CA LEU A 7 -67.33 -41.76 -4.03
C LEU A 7 -67.39 -40.42 -3.26
N PRO A 8 -66.75 -40.30 -2.11
CA PRO A 8 -66.63 -39.02 -1.42
C PRO A 8 -65.64 -38.10 -2.15
N ARG A 9 -66.10 -36.89 -2.36
CA ARG A 9 -65.28 -35.78 -2.85
C ARG A 9 -64.24 -35.42 -1.77
N GLY A 10 -63.02 -35.98 -1.91
CA GLY A 10 -61.85 -35.56 -1.15
C GLY A 10 -61.35 -34.22 -1.65
N LEU A 11 -61.25 -33.25 -0.73
CA LEU A 11 -60.63 -31.96 -0.95
C LEU A 11 -59.18 -32.15 -1.39
N ALA A 12 -58.92 -31.78 -2.63
CA ALA A 12 -57.53 -31.60 -3.10
C ALA A 12 -57.02 -30.26 -2.53
N TRP A 13 -56.31 -30.33 -1.40
CA TRP A 13 -55.48 -29.24 -0.95
C TRP A 13 -54.20 -29.27 -1.76
N LEU A 14 -54.18 -28.41 -2.77
CA LEU A 14 -52.94 -28.04 -3.45
C LEU A 14 -52.04 -27.29 -2.45
N ALA A 15 -51.13 -28.02 -1.82
CA ALA A 15 -50.01 -27.43 -1.12
C ALA A 15 -49.09 -26.80 -2.19
N LEU A 16 -49.28 -25.51 -2.39
CA LEU A 16 -48.36 -24.66 -3.17
C LEU A 16 -47.10 -24.48 -2.30
N LEU A 17 -46.15 -25.42 -2.41
CA LEU A 17 -44.78 -25.27 -1.89
C LEU A 17 -44.13 -24.14 -2.68
N GLY A 18 -44.25 -22.92 -2.14
CA GLY A 18 -43.46 -21.78 -2.54
C GLY A 18 -41.98 -22.07 -2.24
N VAL A 19 -41.24 -22.55 -3.24
CA VAL A 19 -39.79 -22.55 -3.24
C VAL A 19 -39.36 -21.07 -3.28
N VAL A 20 -39.19 -20.48 -2.10
CA VAL A 20 -38.46 -19.22 -1.96
C VAL A 20 -37.02 -19.57 -2.31
N ALA A 21 -36.67 -19.44 -3.58
CA ALA A 21 -35.27 -19.38 -4.00
C ALA A 21 -34.65 -18.17 -3.32
N LEU A 22 -34.03 -18.38 -2.16
CA LEU A 22 -33.06 -17.48 -1.57
C LEU A 22 -31.88 -17.42 -2.53
N THR A 23 -32.03 -16.64 -3.60
CA THR A 23 -30.89 -16.15 -4.39
C THR A 23 -30.12 -15.20 -3.48
N GLY A 24 -29.36 -15.76 -2.54
CA GLY A 24 -28.26 -15.10 -1.90
C GLY A 24 -27.26 -14.78 -3.00
N CYS A 25 -27.41 -13.60 -3.62
CA CYS A 25 -26.34 -13.00 -4.40
C CYS A 25 -25.17 -12.79 -3.43
N ALA A 26 -24.34 -13.83 -3.27
CA ALA A 26 -22.98 -13.61 -2.85
C ALA A 26 -22.40 -12.67 -3.91
N ARG A 27 -22.39 -11.36 -3.62
CA ARG A 27 -21.63 -10.40 -4.42
C ARG A 27 -20.19 -10.86 -4.31
N TYR A 28 -19.76 -11.62 -5.28
CA TYR A 28 -18.36 -11.89 -5.52
C TYR A 28 -17.76 -10.54 -5.93
N THR A 29 -17.32 -9.77 -4.95
CA THR A 29 -16.61 -8.53 -5.24
C THR A 29 -15.26 -8.93 -5.79
N PHE A 30 -15.12 -8.82 -7.10
CA PHE A 30 -13.81 -8.92 -7.76
C PHE A 30 -12.89 -7.90 -7.09
N ASP A 31 -11.72 -8.34 -6.67
CA ASP A 31 -10.72 -7.41 -6.17
C ASP A 31 -10.13 -6.59 -7.32
N GLY A 32 -9.93 -5.31 -7.07
CA GLY A 32 -9.46 -4.43 -8.13
C GLY A 32 -9.34 -2.96 -7.71
N PRO A 33 -9.06 -2.10 -8.68
CA PRO A 33 -8.94 -0.66 -8.44
C PRO A 33 -10.30 -0.05 -8.04
N PRO A 34 -10.32 1.17 -7.46
CA PRO A 34 -11.55 1.88 -7.19
C PRO A 34 -12.33 2.17 -8.48
N SER A 35 -13.65 2.25 -8.36
CA SER A 35 -14.50 2.71 -9.46
C SER A 35 -14.34 4.22 -9.64
N GLY A 36 -14.06 4.65 -10.87
CA GLY A 36 -13.92 6.07 -11.22
C GLY A 36 -12.46 6.53 -11.37
N SER A 37 -12.27 7.82 -11.69
CA SER A 37 -10.94 8.41 -11.78
C SER A 37 -10.43 8.75 -10.38
N PHE A 38 -9.22 8.35 -10.09
CA PHE A 38 -8.49 8.72 -8.88
C PHE A 38 -7.31 9.60 -9.26
N ASP A 39 -7.09 10.66 -8.48
CA ASP A 39 -5.93 11.52 -8.62
C ASP A 39 -4.79 10.99 -7.73
N PRO A 40 -3.70 10.46 -8.32
CA PRO A 40 -2.57 9.94 -7.55
C PRO A 40 -1.87 11.00 -6.67
N SER A 41 -2.07 12.30 -6.95
CA SER A 41 -1.51 13.37 -6.14
C SER A 41 -2.12 13.45 -4.73
N LEU A 42 -3.27 12.79 -4.52
CA LEU A 42 -3.94 12.69 -3.22
C LEU A 42 -3.37 11.61 -2.30
N ILE A 43 -2.46 10.75 -2.82
CA ILE A 43 -1.81 9.73 -2.01
C ILE A 43 -0.85 10.42 -1.04
N LYS A 44 -1.13 10.26 0.26
CA LYS A 44 -0.30 10.84 1.32
C LYS A 44 0.92 9.97 1.57
N PRO A 45 2.12 10.56 1.68
CA PRO A 45 3.32 9.81 2.02
C PRO A 45 3.20 9.25 3.44
N VAL A 46 3.85 8.12 3.68
CA VAL A 46 4.04 7.59 5.03
C VAL A 46 5.24 8.29 5.65
N ALA A 47 5.08 8.77 6.88
CA ALA A 47 6.18 9.21 7.73
C ALA A 47 6.56 8.06 8.68
N PRO A 48 7.60 7.27 8.36
CA PRO A 48 8.00 6.16 9.19
C PRO A 48 8.48 6.64 10.57
N LYS A 49 8.07 5.92 11.62
CA LYS A 49 8.41 6.22 13.01
C LYS A 49 8.49 4.93 13.81
N PRO A 50 9.21 4.92 14.95
CA PRO A 50 9.12 3.82 15.89
C PRO A 50 7.68 3.68 16.40
N GLU A 51 7.13 2.47 16.31
CA GLU A 51 5.82 2.14 16.85
C GLU A 51 5.92 0.89 17.72
N PRO A 52 5.11 0.79 18.79
CA PRO A 52 4.97 -0.45 19.53
C PRO A 52 4.35 -1.52 18.62
N PHE A 53 4.73 -2.78 18.85
CA PHE A 53 4.09 -3.88 18.12
C PHE A 53 2.59 -3.90 18.37
N SER A 54 1.83 -4.20 17.31
CA SER A 54 0.40 -4.41 17.39
C SER A 54 0.06 -5.54 18.36
N ALA A 55 -1.00 -5.38 19.12
CA ALA A 55 -1.53 -6.43 20.00
C ALA A 55 -2.04 -7.65 19.20
N TYR A 56 -2.34 -7.47 17.92
CA TYR A 56 -2.85 -8.50 17.04
C TYR A 56 -1.89 -8.73 15.86
N GLY A 57 -1.99 -9.93 15.25
CA GLY A 57 -1.25 -10.30 14.05
C GLY A 57 0.21 -10.70 14.28
N ASN A 58 0.75 -10.60 15.51
CA ASN A 58 2.14 -10.97 15.86
C ASN A 58 2.28 -12.31 16.58
N HIS A 59 1.19 -13.08 16.70
CA HIS A 59 1.30 -14.45 17.21
C HIS A 59 2.15 -15.30 16.27
N SER A 60 3.10 -16.07 16.85
CA SER A 60 4.01 -16.94 16.09
C SER A 60 4.17 -18.29 16.77
N PRO A 61 4.08 -19.42 16.00
CA PRO A 61 3.66 -19.47 14.62
C PRO A 61 2.16 -19.21 14.45
N TYR A 62 1.74 -18.84 13.23
CA TYR A 62 0.32 -18.78 12.85
C TYR A 62 0.04 -19.66 11.63
N GLU A 63 -1.20 -20.08 11.45
CA GLU A 63 -1.59 -21.01 10.39
C GLU A 63 -2.61 -20.40 9.44
N VAL A 64 -2.40 -20.59 8.14
CA VAL A 64 -3.36 -20.23 7.10
C VAL A 64 -3.45 -21.37 6.09
N TRP A 65 -4.66 -21.90 5.89
CA TRP A 65 -4.95 -23.02 4.97
C TRP A 65 -4.07 -24.26 5.17
N GLY A 66 -3.69 -24.55 6.42
CA GLY A 66 -2.87 -25.71 6.78
C GLY A 66 -1.35 -25.47 6.64
N GLU A 67 -0.92 -24.30 6.21
CA GLU A 67 0.49 -23.88 6.20
C GLU A 67 0.83 -23.02 7.40
N GLN A 68 1.97 -23.30 8.03
CA GLN A 68 2.48 -22.53 9.17
C GLN A 68 3.46 -21.46 8.74
N TYR A 69 3.32 -20.30 9.34
CA TYR A 69 4.17 -19.12 9.10
C TYR A 69 4.72 -18.61 10.43
N GLU A 70 5.98 -18.22 10.44
CA GLU A 70 6.62 -17.62 11.60
C GLU A 70 6.73 -16.12 11.45
N VAL A 71 6.49 -15.38 12.53
CA VAL A 71 6.74 -13.94 12.61
C VAL A 71 8.15 -13.73 13.13
N LEU A 72 8.94 -12.91 12.42
CA LEU A 72 10.27 -12.55 12.84
C LEU A 72 10.24 -11.72 14.13
N PRO A 73 11.19 -11.90 15.04
CA PRO A 73 11.24 -11.14 16.28
C PRO A 73 11.53 -9.65 16.07
N THR A 74 12.10 -9.30 14.93
CA THR A 74 12.45 -7.93 14.53
C THR A 74 12.45 -7.80 13.01
N ALA A 75 12.16 -6.59 12.53
CA ALA A 75 12.32 -6.25 11.11
C ALA A 75 13.77 -5.81 10.77
N ARG A 76 14.63 -5.62 11.77
CA ARG A 76 15.98 -5.10 11.58
C ARG A 76 16.77 -5.96 10.59
N GLY A 77 17.37 -5.32 9.60
CA GLY A 77 18.23 -5.98 8.61
C GLY A 77 17.47 -6.83 7.58
N TYR A 78 16.14 -6.85 7.63
CA TYR A 78 15.36 -7.60 6.67
C TYR A 78 15.52 -7.02 5.26
N VAL A 79 15.93 -7.85 4.32
CA VAL A 79 15.98 -7.57 2.88
C VAL A 79 15.60 -8.85 2.15
N GLU A 80 14.60 -8.77 1.28
CA GLU A 80 14.17 -9.90 0.44
C GLU A 80 13.84 -9.42 -0.97
N ARG A 81 14.17 -10.24 -1.98
CA ARG A 81 13.76 -10.05 -3.37
C ARG A 81 12.74 -11.10 -3.77
N GLY A 82 11.71 -10.66 -4.46
CA GLY A 82 10.64 -11.55 -4.91
C GLY A 82 9.59 -10.79 -5.69
N VAL A 83 8.39 -11.35 -5.76
CA VAL A 83 7.27 -10.75 -6.49
C VAL A 83 6.35 -10.01 -5.53
N ALA A 84 6.06 -8.74 -5.81
CA ALA A 84 4.97 -8.00 -5.22
C ALA A 84 3.69 -8.16 -6.02
N SER A 85 2.55 -8.09 -5.33
CA SER A 85 1.25 -7.81 -5.94
C SER A 85 0.53 -6.74 -5.13
N TRP A 86 -0.75 -6.51 -5.38
CA TRP A 86 -1.55 -5.57 -4.61
C TRP A 86 -2.97 -6.08 -4.39
N TYR A 87 -3.67 -5.50 -3.42
CA TYR A 87 -5.06 -5.77 -3.07
C TYR A 87 -5.84 -4.45 -2.98
N GLY A 88 -7.13 -4.49 -3.26
CA GLY A 88 -7.92 -3.29 -3.50
C GLY A 88 -9.32 -3.33 -2.88
N THR A 89 -10.32 -3.09 -3.73
CA THR A 89 -11.72 -2.83 -3.32
C THR A 89 -12.38 -3.97 -2.56
N ALA A 90 -12.00 -5.23 -2.82
CA ALA A 90 -12.60 -6.38 -2.13
C ALA A 90 -12.25 -6.41 -0.62
N PHE A 91 -11.16 -5.78 -0.24
CA PHE A 91 -10.65 -5.76 1.14
C PHE A 91 -10.87 -4.40 1.83
N HIS A 92 -11.13 -3.34 1.06
CA HIS A 92 -11.30 -1.99 1.60
C HIS A 92 -12.36 -1.93 2.70
N GLY A 93 -12.00 -1.34 3.86
CA GLY A 93 -12.84 -1.25 5.06
C GLY A 93 -12.87 -2.51 5.93
N ARG A 94 -12.25 -3.63 5.52
CA ARG A 94 -12.11 -4.83 6.37
C ARG A 94 -10.93 -4.67 7.32
N ASN A 95 -11.00 -5.31 8.48
CA ASN A 95 -9.88 -5.28 9.41
C ASN A 95 -8.69 -6.09 8.87
N THR A 96 -7.52 -5.49 8.94
CA THR A 96 -6.23 -6.14 8.74
C THR A 96 -5.87 -7.04 9.91
N SER A 97 -4.82 -7.82 9.79
CA SER A 97 -4.32 -8.68 10.87
C SER A 97 -3.85 -7.90 12.10
N SER A 98 -3.46 -6.63 11.96
CA SER A 98 -3.17 -5.74 13.10
C SER A 98 -4.42 -5.23 13.82
N GLY A 99 -5.62 -5.45 13.24
CA GLY A 99 -6.91 -4.97 13.74
C GLY A 99 -7.34 -3.60 13.20
N GLU A 100 -6.50 -2.95 12.41
CA GLU A 100 -6.82 -1.67 11.77
C GLU A 100 -7.72 -1.88 10.54
N PRO A 101 -8.64 -0.96 10.21
CA PRO A 101 -9.35 -1.01 8.95
C PRO A 101 -8.38 -0.84 7.76
N TYR A 102 -8.45 -1.73 6.78
CA TYR A 102 -7.70 -1.58 5.53
C TYR A 102 -8.23 -0.41 4.71
N ASP A 103 -7.37 0.54 4.42
CA ASP A 103 -7.65 1.65 3.51
C ASP A 103 -6.75 1.53 2.27
N MET A 104 -7.37 1.19 1.13
CA MET A 104 -6.64 0.99 -0.13
C MET A 104 -5.96 2.26 -0.66
N TYR A 105 -6.33 3.44 -0.13
CA TYR A 105 -5.76 4.73 -0.50
C TYR A 105 -4.56 5.16 0.36
N GLN A 106 -4.22 4.40 1.40
CA GLN A 106 -3.03 4.60 2.21
C GLN A 106 -1.88 3.73 1.73
N LEU A 107 -0.64 4.16 2.02
CA LEU A 107 0.57 3.41 1.69
C LEU A 107 0.83 2.32 2.73
N THR A 108 0.12 1.20 2.58
CA THR A 108 0.23 0.04 3.46
C THR A 108 0.55 -1.23 2.68
N ALA A 109 0.90 -2.30 3.41
CA ALA A 109 1.17 -3.59 2.80
C ALA A 109 0.87 -4.75 3.76
N ALA A 110 0.71 -5.94 3.18
CA ALA A 110 0.67 -7.23 3.86
C ALA A 110 1.98 -7.99 3.65
N HIS A 111 2.52 -8.56 4.74
CA HIS A 111 3.73 -9.37 4.73
C HIS A 111 3.61 -10.57 5.67
N LYS A 112 4.18 -11.73 5.25
CA LYS A 112 4.05 -12.99 6.02
C LYS A 112 4.79 -12.95 7.35
N HIS A 113 6.03 -12.47 7.33
CA HIS A 113 6.99 -12.71 8.40
C HIS A 113 7.37 -11.48 9.23
N LEU A 114 7.26 -10.28 8.66
CA LEU A 114 7.64 -9.05 9.37
C LEU A 114 6.71 -8.80 10.57
N PRO A 115 7.23 -8.33 11.72
CA PRO A 115 6.38 -7.93 12.84
C PRO A 115 5.49 -6.74 12.45
N LEU A 116 4.28 -6.70 12.98
CA LEU A 116 3.32 -5.62 12.73
C LEU A 116 3.31 -4.62 13.89
N PRO A 117 3.37 -3.31 13.64
CA PRO A 117 3.71 -2.73 12.34
C PRO A 117 5.21 -2.75 12.08
N SER A 118 5.58 -2.76 10.80
CA SER A 118 6.93 -2.48 10.31
C SER A 118 6.85 -1.50 9.15
N TYR A 119 7.91 -0.76 8.91
CA TYR A 119 8.03 0.09 7.73
C TYR A 119 9.06 -0.51 6.79
N VAL A 120 8.70 -0.58 5.51
CA VAL A 120 9.60 -1.10 4.47
C VAL A 120 9.63 -0.16 3.28
N GLU A 121 10.80 -0.06 2.67
CA GLU A 121 10.96 0.45 1.33
C GLU A 121 10.79 -0.71 0.35
N VAL A 122 9.92 -0.54 -0.64
CA VAL A 122 9.70 -1.49 -1.72
C VAL A 122 10.22 -0.86 -3.00
N THR A 123 11.24 -1.46 -3.61
CA THR A 123 11.87 -0.97 -4.84
C THR A 123 11.54 -1.90 -5.99
N HIS A 124 11.00 -1.36 -7.07
CA HIS A 124 10.77 -2.09 -8.33
C HIS A 124 12.11 -2.36 -9.01
N LEU A 125 12.46 -3.62 -9.23
CA LEU A 125 13.81 -4.00 -9.70
C LEU A 125 14.10 -3.64 -11.17
N GLU A 126 13.07 -3.40 -11.99
CA GLU A 126 13.23 -3.06 -13.39
C GLU A 126 13.25 -1.54 -13.63
N THR A 127 12.43 -0.79 -12.89
CA THR A 127 12.31 0.67 -13.08
C THR A 127 13.17 1.48 -12.12
N GLY A 128 13.51 0.89 -10.95
CA GLY A 128 14.19 1.58 -9.85
C GLY A 128 13.28 2.49 -9.03
N GLU A 129 11.98 2.58 -9.36
CA GLU A 129 11.00 3.32 -8.55
C GLU A 129 10.85 2.65 -7.18
N SER A 130 10.60 3.45 -6.14
CA SER A 130 10.36 2.92 -4.81
C SER A 130 9.22 3.61 -4.09
N VAL A 131 8.63 2.88 -3.13
CA VAL A 131 7.61 3.39 -2.23
C VAL A 131 7.89 2.90 -0.81
N ILE A 132 7.69 3.78 0.17
CA ILE A 132 7.70 3.38 1.57
C ILE A 132 6.27 3.06 1.99
N VAL A 133 6.11 1.89 2.60
CA VAL A 133 4.82 1.40 3.08
C VAL A 133 4.89 0.94 4.53
N ARG A 134 3.77 1.07 5.23
CA ARG A 134 3.59 0.51 6.56
C ARG A 134 2.96 -0.87 6.46
N VAL A 135 3.70 -1.89 6.87
CA VAL A 135 3.22 -3.28 6.93
C VAL A 135 2.32 -3.42 8.15
N ASN A 136 1.02 -3.62 7.93
CA ASN A 136 0.02 -3.76 8.99
C ASN A 136 -0.91 -4.98 8.80
N ASP A 137 -0.62 -5.82 7.80
CA ASP A 137 -1.42 -6.99 7.49
C ASP A 137 -0.59 -8.25 7.24
N ARG A 138 -1.24 -9.45 7.21
CA ARG A 138 -0.67 -10.75 6.91
C ARG A 138 -1.02 -11.21 5.50
N GLY A 139 -0.04 -11.79 4.84
CA GLY A 139 -0.06 -12.24 3.44
C GLY A 139 1.22 -11.82 2.73
N PRO A 140 1.33 -12.08 1.44
CA PRO A 140 0.45 -12.87 0.59
C PRO A 140 0.53 -14.39 0.88
N PHE A 141 -0.59 -15.07 0.76
CA PHE A 141 -0.61 -16.53 0.89
C PHE A 141 -0.63 -17.26 -0.45
N LYS A 142 -0.56 -16.53 -1.58
CA LYS A 142 -0.32 -17.14 -2.89
C LYS A 142 1.16 -17.43 -3.06
N PRO A 143 1.53 -18.62 -3.62
CA PRO A 143 2.92 -18.99 -3.85
C PRO A 143 3.67 -17.96 -4.71
N GLY A 144 4.97 -17.79 -4.42
CA GLY A 144 5.88 -16.95 -5.21
C GLY A 144 5.81 -15.46 -4.91
N ARG A 145 4.84 -14.99 -4.10
CA ARG A 145 4.74 -13.58 -3.69
C ARG A 145 5.31 -13.37 -2.30
N ILE A 146 5.98 -12.24 -2.09
CA ILE A 146 6.58 -11.86 -0.81
C ILE A 146 5.82 -10.73 -0.11
N ILE A 147 5.20 -9.83 -0.87
CA ILE A 147 4.47 -8.67 -0.33
C ILE A 147 3.24 -8.37 -1.19
N ASP A 148 2.14 -7.99 -0.56
CA ASP A 148 0.96 -7.43 -1.23
C ASP A 148 0.83 -5.96 -0.80
N LEU A 149 0.89 -5.07 -1.77
CA LEU A 149 0.79 -3.62 -1.57
C LEU A 149 -0.68 -3.19 -1.52
N SER A 150 -0.98 -2.11 -0.84
CA SER A 150 -2.23 -1.39 -1.06
C SER A 150 -2.30 -0.91 -2.51
N TRP A 151 -3.51 -0.63 -3.00
CA TRP A 151 -3.67 -0.07 -4.34
C TRP A 151 -2.91 1.25 -4.52
N ALA A 152 -2.97 2.15 -3.53
CA ALA A 152 -2.21 3.41 -3.58
C ALA A 152 -0.70 3.19 -3.69
N ALA A 153 -0.16 2.23 -2.94
CA ALA A 153 1.26 1.88 -3.03
C ALA A 153 1.61 1.26 -4.40
N ALA A 154 0.70 0.45 -4.96
CA ALA A 154 0.87 -0.10 -6.30
C ALA A 154 0.88 0.99 -7.38
N VAL A 155 0.01 2.00 -7.27
CA VAL A 155 0.00 3.17 -8.17
C VAL A 155 1.31 3.94 -8.09
N GLN A 156 1.82 4.22 -6.88
CA GLN A 156 3.11 4.91 -6.72
C GLN A 156 4.30 4.11 -7.25
N LEU A 157 4.25 2.79 -7.11
CA LEU A 157 5.30 1.90 -7.62
C LEU A 157 5.16 1.62 -9.13
N GLY A 158 4.04 2.02 -9.75
CA GLY A 158 3.76 1.81 -11.17
C GLY A 158 3.35 0.38 -11.54
N ILE A 159 2.80 -0.40 -10.61
CA ILE A 159 2.40 -1.80 -10.82
C ILE A 159 0.89 -2.04 -10.80
N ASP A 160 0.10 -1.00 -10.61
CA ASP A 160 -1.37 -1.10 -10.53
C ASP A 160 -2.01 -1.72 -11.77
N GLN A 161 -1.45 -1.43 -12.97
CA GLN A 161 -1.93 -2.00 -14.24
C GLN A 161 -1.36 -3.40 -14.51
N ALA A 162 -0.08 -3.62 -14.19
CA ALA A 162 0.58 -4.92 -14.40
C ALA A 162 0.14 -5.98 -13.37
N GLY A 163 -0.35 -5.54 -12.21
CA GLY A 163 -0.81 -6.39 -11.12
C GLY A 163 0.30 -7.00 -10.27
N THR A 164 1.48 -7.22 -10.84
CA THR A 164 2.65 -7.78 -10.15
C THR A 164 3.95 -7.21 -10.72
N ALA A 165 5.01 -7.20 -9.88
CA ALA A 165 6.36 -6.84 -10.33
C ALA A 165 7.45 -7.51 -9.48
N PRO A 166 8.66 -7.69 -10.02
CA PRO A 166 9.83 -8.05 -9.23
C PRO A 166 10.27 -6.87 -8.37
N VAL A 167 10.41 -7.09 -7.07
CA VAL A 167 10.78 -6.04 -6.12
C VAL A 167 11.88 -6.49 -5.17
N GLU A 168 12.54 -5.51 -4.56
CA GLU A 168 13.29 -5.67 -3.32
C GLU A 168 12.50 -5.01 -2.20
N VAL A 169 12.29 -5.73 -1.10
CA VAL A 169 11.67 -5.26 0.13
C VAL A 169 12.76 -5.08 1.17
N ARG A 170 12.93 -3.88 1.69
CA ARG A 170 13.93 -3.53 2.70
C ARG A 170 13.26 -2.90 3.91
N ALA A 171 13.42 -3.51 5.09
CA ALA A 171 12.88 -2.92 6.31
C ALA A 171 13.68 -1.68 6.73
N LEU A 172 12.95 -0.66 7.18
CA LEU A 172 13.52 0.53 7.78
C LEU A 172 13.79 0.28 9.26
N SER A 173 14.99 0.69 9.72
CA SER A 173 15.39 0.61 11.13
C SER A 173 15.47 2.02 11.69
N PHE A 174 14.90 2.22 12.87
CA PHE A 174 14.91 3.50 13.59
C PHE A 174 16.03 3.60 14.64
N ASP A 175 16.73 2.49 14.86
CA ASP A 175 17.89 2.46 15.73
C ASP A 175 19.16 2.85 14.95
N GLU A 176 20.27 3.05 15.67
CA GLU A 176 21.60 3.29 15.10
C GLU A 176 21.89 2.30 13.94
N PRO A 177 22.47 2.76 12.83
CA PRO A 177 22.71 1.90 11.67
C PRO A 177 23.57 0.71 12.07
N ASP A 178 23.10 -0.53 11.79
CA ASP A 178 23.94 -1.71 11.92
C ASP A 178 25.09 -1.62 10.90
N PRO A 179 26.35 -1.49 11.34
CA PRO A 179 27.48 -1.34 10.43
C PRO A 179 27.75 -2.59 9.56
N SER A 180 27.13 -3.73 9.89
CA SER A 180 27.28 -4.97 9.10
C SER A 180 26.37 -5.04 7.86
N ILE A 181 25.35 -4.19 7.78
CA ILE A 181 24.46 -4.14 6.61
C ILE A 181 25.19 -3.43 5.47
N ARG A 182 25.76 -4.20 4.53
CA ARG A 182 26.23 -3.66 3.26
C ARG A 182 25.04 -3.08 2.50
N ARG A 183 24.92 -1.76 2.51
CA ARG A 183 23.97 -1.04 1.66
C ARG A 183 24.38 -1.25 0.20
N PRO A 184 23.45 -1.55 -0.73
CA PRO A 184 23.73 -1.40 -2.15
C PRO A 184 24.17 0.04 -2.41
N ALA A 185 24.93 0.25 -3.50
CA ALA A 185 25.46 1.56 -3.86
C ALA A 185 24.37 2.62 -3.72
N LYS A 186 24.64 3.65 -2.92
CA LYS A 186 23.70 4.70 -2.55
C LYS A 186 23.22 5.43 -3.82
N LEU A 187 22.02 5.10 -4.28
CA LEU A 187 21.33 6.00 -5.20
C LEU A 187 20.85 7.19 -4.38
N PRO A 188 21.06 8.43 -4.84
CA PRO A 188 20.57 9.59 -4.15
C PRO A 188 19.04 9.57 -4.13
N VAL A 189 18.46 9.83 -2.96
CA VAL A 189 17.01 9.93 -2.80
C VAL A 189 16.61 11.39 -2.87
N TRP A 190 15.55 11.66 -3.57
CA TRP A 190 14.94 12.99 -3.63
C TRP A 190 13.52 12.91 -3.03
N VAL A 191 13.07 13.99 -2.45
CA VAL A 191 11.67 14.15 -2.02
C VAL A 191 11.04 15.25 -2.86
N GLN A 192 10.06 14.93 -3.69
CA GLN A 192 9.30 15.93 -4.42
C GLN A 192 8.33 16.62 -3.47
N ALA A 193 8.58 17.88 -3.19
CA ALA A 193 7.75 18.74 -2.32
C ALA A 193 6.57 19.35 -3.05
N GLY A 194 6.62 19.43 -4.38
CA GLY A 194 5.54 19.95 -5.19
C GLY A 194 5.81 19.87 -6.68
N ALA A 195 4.71 19.88 -7.46
CA ALA A 195 4.71 19.91 -8.92
C ALA A 195 3.67 20.94 -9.40
N PHE A 196 4.06 21.88 -10.24
CA PHE A 196 3.26 23.05 -10.60
C PHE A 196 3.27 23.27 -12.10
N SER A 197 2.12 23.62 -12.67
CA SER A 197 2.02 24.10 -14.04
C SER A 197 2.48 25.57 -14.19
N ASP A 198 2.45 26.34 -13.09
CA ASP A 198 2.87 27.73 -13.02
C ASP A 198 4.24 27.83 -12.33
N LYS A 199 5.18 28.51 -13.01
CA LYS A 199 6.54 28.72 -12.52
C LYS A 199 6.58 29.51 -11.22
N THR A 200 5.74 30.54 -11.10
CA THR A 200 5.72 31.45 -9.95
C THR A 200 5.30 30.71 -8.68
N ASN A 201 4.36 29.75 -8.78
CA ASN A 201 3.95 28.93 -7.64
C ASN A 201 5.06 27.98 -7.20
N ALA A 202 5.79 27.41 -8.14
CA ALA A 202 6.94 26.58 -7.85
C ALA A 202 8.08 27.40 -7.19
N GLU A 203 8.35 28.60 -7.68
CA GLU A 203 9.34 29.52 -7.10
C GLU A 203 8.95 29.94 -5.66
N LYS A 204 7.67 30.23 -5.41
CA LYS A 204 7.19 30.53 -4.06
C LYS A 204 7.45 29.39 -3.08
N LEU A 205 7.13 28.16 -3.47
CA LEU A 205 7.41 27.01 -2.61
C LEU A 205 8.90 26.84 -2.37
N ARG A 206 9.74 26.91 -3.42
CA ARG A 206 11.19 26.86 -3.27
C ARG A 206 11.69 27.89 -2.25
N ASP A 207 11.27 29.12 -2.37
CA ASP A 207 11.72 30.23 -1.53
C ASP A 207 11.27 30.02 -0.06
N GLN A 208 10.05 29.51 0.16
CA GLN A 208 9.57 29.13 1.49
C GLN A 208 10.44 28.06 2.14
N LEU A 209 10.81 27.02 1.37
CA LEU A 209 11.67 25.92 1.87
C LEU A 209 13.09 26.40 2.17
N VAL A 210 13.64 27.28 1.33
CA VAL A 210 14.98 27.86 1.55
C VAL A 210 14.98 28.75 2.80
N VAL A 211 13.95 29.58 3.00
CA VAL A 211 13.83 30.43 4.19
C VAL A 211 13.67 29.60 5.47
N ALA A 212 13.01 28.46 5.39
CA ALA A 212 12.84 27.53 6.51
C ALA A 212 14.08 26.65 6.79
N ASP A 213 15.16 26.84 6.03
CA ASP A 213 16.42 26.07 6.14
C ASP A 213 16.20 24.54 6.03
N ILE A 214 15.22 24.15 5.23
CA ILE A 214 14.90 22.74 4.99
C ILE A 214 15.78 22.25 3.85
N ALA A 215 16.75 21.41 4.11
CA ALA A 215 17.61 20.64 3.19
C ALA A 215 17.93 21.31 1.83
N PRO A 216 18.93 20.87 1.08
CA PRO A 216 19.15 21.41 -0.28
C PRO A 216 17.88 21.31 -1.13
N VAL A 217 17.42 22.43 -1.67
CA VAL A 217 16.22 22.51 -2.51
C VAL A 217 16.65 22.56 -3.97
N ALA A 218 16.18 21.60 -4.77
CA ALA A 218 16.33 21.61 -6.22
C ALA A 218 15.05 22.14 -6.89
N PHE A 219 15.25 22.98 -7.92
CA PHE A 219 14.19 23.52 -8.73
C PHE A 219 14.37 23.04 -10.17
N GLU A 220 13.45 22.19 -10.64
CA GLU A 220 13.54 21.57 -11.94
C GLU A 220 12.53 22.16 -12.93
N ALA A 221 13.03 22.59 -14.08
CA ALA A 221 12.21 23.01 -15.20
C ALA A 221 11.61 21.81 -15.95
N PRO A 222 10.54 22.01 -16.73
CA PRO A 222 10.01 20.99 -17.63
C PRO A 222 11.10 20.39 -18.52
N LYS A 223 11.18 19.05 -18.59
CA LYS A 223 12.22 18.32 -19.34
C LYS A 223 12.01 18.35 -20.86
N SER A 224 10.83 18.77 -21.32
CA SER A 224 10.53 18.87 -22.76
C SER A 224 9.49 19.99 -23.02
N PRO A 225 9.37 20.48 -24.27
CA PRO A 225 8.36 21.47 -24.65
C PRO A 225 6.90 21.01 -24.48
N LYS A 226 6.67 19.70 -24.39
CA LYS A 226 5.35 19.12 -24.16
C LYS A 226 5.02 19.01 -22.67
N GLU A 227 6.01 18.99 -21.81
CA GLU A 227 5.88 18.95 -20.37
C GLU A 227 5.74 20.39 -19.84
N ARG A 228 4.72 20.63 -19.03
CA ARG A 228 4.46 21.98 -18.46
C ARG A 228 4.51 21.93 -16.93
N VAL A 229 5.41 21.10 -16.37
CA VAL A 229 5.45 20.87 -14.92
C VAL A 229 6.79 21.30 -14.35
N TRP A 230 6.75 22.27 -13.44
CA TRP A 230 7.87 22.70 -12.61
C TRP A 230 7.87 21.90 -11.32
N ARG A 231 9.02 21.36 -10.94
CA ARG A 231 9.15 20.52 -9.74
C ARG A 231 10.05 21.16 -8.71
N VAL A 232 9.63 21.07 -7.47
CA VAL A 232 10.43 21.47 -6.30
C VAL A 232 10.75 20.18 -5.54
N ARG A 233 12.04 19.92 -5.35
CA ARG A 233 12.54 18.70 -4.69
C ARG A 233 13.50 19.05 -3.57
N LEU A 234 13.50 18.25 -2.51
CA LEU A 234 14.52 18.25 -1.48
C LEU A 234 15.54 17.16 -1.77
N GLY A 235 16.79 17.42 -1.47
CA GLY A 235 17.89 16.47 -1.68
C GLY A 235 18.99 17.01 -2.60
N PRO A 236 19.92 16.14 -3.08
CA PRO A 236 19.88 14.70 -2.89
C PRO A 236 20.19 14.27 -1.46
N PHE A 237 19.41 13.34 -0.92
CA PHE A 237 19.69 12.72 0.36
C PHE A 237 20.58 11.50 0.16
N SER A 238 21.45 11.24 1.11
CA SER A 238 22.37 10.10 1.05
C SER A 238 21.67 8.74 1.16
N ASP A 239 20.48 8.73 1.74
CA ASP A 239 19.66 7.52 1.96
C ASP A 239 18.23 7.91 2.32
N VAL A 240 17.36 6.89 2.37
CA VAL A 240 15.93 7.04 2.66
C VAL A 240 15.69 7.61 4.06
N ASN A 241 16.48 7.25 5.08
CA ASN A 241 16.27 7.78 6.42
C ASN A 241 16.49 9.30 6.48
N ALA A 242 17.50 9.80 5.76
CA ALA A 242 17.71 11.23 5.62
C ALA A 242 16.54 11.91 4.87
N ALA A 243 15.99 11.24 3.84
CA ALA A 243 14.82 11.73 3.11
C ALA A 243 13.55 11.74 3.98
N ILE A 244 13.39 10.75 4.89
CA ILE A 244 12.28 10.70 5.86
C ILE A 244 12.25 11.96 6.74
N SER A 245 13.41 12.39 7.22
CA SER A 245 13.51 13.62 8.01
C SER A 245 13.05 14.83 7.21
N GLY A 246 13.39 14.89 5.92
CA GLY A 246 12.90 15.93 5.02
C GLY A 246 11.38 15.89 4.82
N VAL A 247 10.79 14.69 4.70
CA VAL A 247 9.33 14.53 4.62
C VAL A 247 8.65 15.00 5.90
N ALA A 248 9.19 14.65 7.08
CA ALA A 248 8.64 15.09 8.35
C ALA A 248 8.59 16.63 8.46
N GLN A 249 9.65 17.31 8.04
CA GLN A 249 9.70 18.78 8.01
C GLN A 249 8.67 19.37 7.03
N LEU A 250 8.48 18.76 5.86
CA LEU A 250 7.44 19.20 4.90
C LEU A 250 6.04 19.04 5.47
N LEU A 251 5.77 17.93 6.19
CA LEU A 251 4.50 17.70 6.86
C LEU A 251 4.21 18.74 7.95
N GLU A 252 5.22 19.14 8.73
CA GLU A 252 5.10 20.22 9.72
C GLU A 252 4.74 21.57 9.09
N MET A 253 5.16 21.79 7.85
CA MET A 253 4.78 22.97 7.05
C MET A 253 3.39 22.84 6.39
N GLY A 254 2.67 21.73 6.59
CA GLY A 254 1.38 21.47 5.97
C GLY A 254 1.48 20.99 4.51
N LEU A 255 2.67 20.58 4.05
CA LEU A 255 2.90 20.04 2.72
C LEU A 255 2.72 18.53 2.74
N GLU A 256 1.48 18.06 2.66
CA GLU A 256 1.12 16.64 2.78
C GLU A 256 1.34 15.84 1.48
N GLN A 257 1.43 16.51 0.32
CA GLN A 257 1.56 15.87 -1.00
C GLN A 257 3.04 15.77 -1.39
N THR A 258 3.77 14.87 -0.76
CA THR A 258 5.18 14.64 -1.05
C THR A 258 5.39 13.23 -1.62
N GLN A 259 6.42 13.06 -2.45
CA GLN A 259 6.74 11.78 -3.09
C GLN A 259 8.27 11.57 -3.09
N TYR A 260 8.71 10.34 -2.76
CA TYR A 260 10.10 9.96 -2.96
C TYR A 260 10.39 9.76 -4.44
N VAL A 261 11.53 10.28 -4.90
CA VAL A 261 11.97 10.18 -6.30
C VAL A 261 13.40 9.69 -6.32
N TYR A 262 13.64 8.68 -7.15
CA TYR A 262 14.95 8.10 -7.42
C TYR A 262 15.39 8.49 -8.83
N PRO A 263 16.70 8.68 -9.08
CA PRO A 263 17.23 9.04 -10.41
C PRO A 263 17.09 7.92 -11.42
#